data_f8beaaefff26176c05a60c7f38498eb8
#
_entry.id   f8beaaefff26176c05a60c7f38498eb8
#
_cell.length_a   1.000
_cell.length_b   1.000
_cell.length_c   1.000
_cell.angle_alpha   90.00
_cell.angle_beta   90.00
_cell.angle_gamma   90.00
#
_symmetry.space_group_name_H-M   'P 1'
#
loop_
_entity.id
_entity.type
_entity.pdbx_description
1 polymer ?
#
loop_
_entity_poly.entity_id
_entity_poly.type
_entity_poly.pdbx_seq_one_letter_code
_entity_poly.pdbx_strand_id
1 'polypeptide(L)'
;GMAFSSKGFRKQAAQKAEELNEALLRASDNGRLPILCDMSPCLLHMRETLDKRLRLYEPVEFIYDFMRDRLNFTKLPVTVAVHSTCSTTKMGVQDKLVELAGLCANRVVSPAQVTCCGWAGDRGFFYPELNASGLHYLKPNLHGATEGYSNSRTCEIGLTMNSGISYKSIVYLAVSYTHL
;
A
#
# COMPACT_ATOMS: atom_id res chain seq x y z
N GLY A 1 2.35 -14.31 9.83
CA GLY A 1 1.63 -15.40 9.24
C GLY A 1 1.63 -15.45 7.72
N MET A 2 1.56 -14.29 7.02
CA MET A 2 1.35 -14.25 5.56
C MET A 2 2.41 -15.02 4.74
N ALA A 3 3.70 -14.90 5.06
CA ALA A 3 4.75 -15.62 4.34
C ALA A 3 4.62 -17.15 4.43
N PHE A 4 4.19 -17.67 5.58
CA PHE A 4 3.87 -19.08 5.74
C PHE A 4 2.60 -19.48 4.98
N SER A 5 1.56 -18.66 5.08
CA SER A 5 0.29 -18.91 4.39
C SER A 5 0.47 -18.97 2.87
N SER A 6 1.22 -18.05 2.27
CA SER A 6 1.48 -17.99 0.82
C SER A 6 2.25 -19.18 0.28
N LYS A 7 2.99 -19.88 1.14
CA LYS A 7 3.79 -21.09 0.82
C LYS A 7 3.10 -22.40 1.26
N GLY A 8 1.85 -22.33 1.74
CA GLY A 8 1.06 -23.51 2.12
C GLY A 8 1.33 -24.05 3.54
N PHE A 9 2.19 -23.40 4.33
CA PHE A 9 2.47 -23.80 5.72
C PHE A 9 1.37 -23.32 6.68
N ARG A 10 0.18 -23.92 6.56
CA ARG A 10 -1.04 -23.48 7.26
C ARG A 10 -0.93 -23.51 8.78
N LYS A 11 -0.31 -24.57 9.36
CA LYS A 11 -0.13 -24.69 10.81
C LYS A 11 0.76 -23.58 11.37
N GLN A 12 1.89 -23.32 10.74
CA GLN A 12 2.83 -22.27 11.12
C GLN A 12 2.19 -20.88 10.92
N ALA A 13 1.40 -20.71 9.86
CA ALA A 13 0.67 -19.48 9.62
C ALA A 13 -0.35 -19.20 10.75
N ALA A 14 -1.12 -20.20 11.16
CA ALA A 14 -2.11 -20.09 12.24
C ALA A 14 -1.43 -19.76 13.57
N GLN A 15 -0.36 -20.49 13.94
CA GLN A 15 0.41 -20.20 15.15
C GLN A 15 0.93 -18.76 15.18
N LYS A 16 1.52 -18.29 14.07
CA LYS A 16 2.03 -16.90 13.98
C LYS A 16 0.93 -15.85 13.97
N ALA A 17 -0.27 -16.18 13.49
CA ALA A 17 -1.41 -15.30 13.60
C ALA A 17 -1.89 -15.18 15.04
N GLU A 18 -1.94 -16.27 15.81
CA GLU A 18 -2.30 -16.28 17.22
C GLU A 18 -1.32 -15.49 18.08
N GLU A 19 0.00 -15.76 17.94
CA GLU A 19 1.06 -15.01 18.63
C GLU A 19 0.95 -13.49 18.35
N LEU A 20 0.74 -13.11 17.08
CA LEU A 20 0.58 -11.72 16.68
C LEU A 20 -0.72 -11.11 17.25
N ASN A 21 -1.81 -11.87 17.22
CA ASN A 21 -3.10 -11.43 17.74
C ASN A 21 -3.02 -11.06 19.22
N GLU A 22 -2.44 -11.93 20.04
CA GLU A 22 -2.23 -11.68 21.45
C GLU A 22 -1.34 -10.46 21.70
N ALA A 23 -0.22 -10.35 20.96
CA ALA A 23 0.69 -9.23 21.08
C ALA A 23 0.01 -7.89 20.75
N LEU A 24 -0.78 -7.86 19.67
CA LEU A 24 -1.50 -6.66 19.25
C LEU A 24 -2.66 -6.31 20.17
N LEU A 25 -3.39 -7.27 20.70
CA LEU A 25 -4.42 -7.01 21.72
C LEU A 25 -3.81 -6.36 22.98
N ARG A 26 -2.67 -6.88 23.45
CA ARG A 26 -1.96 -6.27 24.59
C ARG A 26 -1.49 -4.85 24.24
N ALA A 27 -0.84 -4.66 23.11
CA ALA A 27 -0.28 -3.37 22.69
C ALA A 27 -1.35 -2.29 22.42
N SER A 28 -2.52 -2.70 21.94
CA SER A 28 -3.62 -1.79 21.59
C SER A 28 -4.63 -1.56 22.71
N ASP A 29 -4.37 -2.03 23.91
CA ASP A 29 -5.32 -2.01 25.02
C ASP A 29 -6.66 -2.63 24.59
N ASN A 30 -6.63 -3.91 24.21
CA ASN A 30 -7.75 -4.70 23.69
C ASN A 30 -8.48 -4.06 22.48
N GLY A 31 -7.73 -3.41 21.59
CA GLY A 31 -8.26 -2.78 20.39
C GLY A 31 -8.73 -1.34 20.57
N ARG A 32 -8.54 -0.73 21.75
CA ARG A 32 -8.86 0.67 21.98
C ARG A 32 -7.98 1.61 21.15
N LEU A 33 -6.69 1.32 21.05
CA LEU A 33 -5.75 2.09 20.26
C LEU A 33 -5.70 1.57 18.82
N PRO A 34 -5.57 2.46 17.82
CA PRO A 34 -5.40 2.07 16.43
C PRO A 34 -4.01 1.47 16.20
N ILE A 35 -3.94 0.53 15.27
CA ILE A 35 -2.71 -0.12 14.84
C ILE A 35 -2.48 0.21 13.37
N LEU A 36 -1.31 0.73 13.03
CA LEU A 36 -0.90 1.00 11.66
C LEU A 36 -0.06 -0.15 11.11
N CYS A 37 -0.36 -0.54 9.88
CA CYS A 37 0.43 -1.49 9.10
C CYS A 37 0.71 -0.89 7.72
N ASP A 38 1.97 -0.58 7.46
CA ASP A 38 2.44 0.09 6.23
C ASP A 38 2.61 -0.86 5.03
N MET A 39 2.13 -2.08 5.16
CA MET A 39 2.20 -3.12 4.13
C MET A 39 0.81 -3.62 3.80
N SER A 40 0.21 -3.07 2.76
CA SER A 40 -1.17 -3.37 2.34
C SER A 40 -1.51 -4.87 2.24
N PRO A 41 -0.67 -5.76 1.63
CA PRO A 41 -0.96 -7.20 1.63
C PRO A 41 -0.96 -7.84 3.03
N CYS A 42 -0.06 -7.39 3.91
CA CYS A 42 -0.02 -7.88 5.30
C CYS A 42 -1.25 -7.43 6.07
N LEU A 43 -1.66 -6.16 5.90
CA LEU A 43 -2.86 -5.63 6.53
C LEU A 43 -4.12 -6.39 6.11
N LEU A 44 -4.29 -6.64 4.80
CA LEU A 44 -5.41 -7.43 4.31
C LEU A 44 -5.46 -8.80 5.00
N HIS A 45 -4.33 -9.51 5.05
CA HIS A 45 -4.24 -10.81 5.72
C HIS A 45 -4.52 -10.72 7.24
N MET A 46 -4.05 -9.67 7.91
CA MET A 46 -4.36 -9.43 9.33
C MET A 46 -5.86 -9.20 9.54
N ARG A 47 -6.51 -8.41 8.69
CA ARG A 47 -7.96 -8.18 8.74
C ARG A 47 -8.78 -9.45 8.55
N GLU A 48 -8.26 -10.41 7.77
CA GLU A 48 -8.91 -11.70 7.53
C GLU A 48 -8.72 -12.70 8.69
N THR A 49 -7.57 -12.65 9.37
CA THR A 49 -7.13 -13.73 10.27
C THR A 49 -7.09 -13.36 11.77
N LEU A 50 -7.02 -12.08 12.11
CA LEU A 50 -6.92 -11.64 13.49
C LEU A 50 -8.27 -11.24 14.09
N ASP A 51 -8.27 -11.03 15.41
CA ASP A 51 -9.43 -10.62 16.20
C ASP A 51 -10.06 -9.32 15.67
N LYS A 52 -11.36 -9.29 15.54
CA LYS A 52 -12.11 -8.15 15.00
C LYS A 52 -12.17 -6.94 15.94
N ARG A 53 -11.76 -7.09 17.19
CA ARG A 53 -11.56 -5.96 18.12
C ARG A 53 -10.38 -5.08 17.71
N LEU A 54 -9.39 -5.62 17.01
CA LEU A 54 -8.22 -4.86 16.57
C LEU A 54 -8.60 -3.85 15.49
N ARG A 55 -8.33 -2.59 15.77
CA ARG A 55 -8.56 -1.48 14.84
C ARG A 55 -7.34 -1.32 13.93
N LEU A 56 -7.32 -2.06 12.84
CA LEU A 56 -6.20 -2.16 11.90
C LEU A 56 -6.38 -1.16 10.75
N TYR A 57 -5.39 -0.29 10.54
CA TYR A 57 -5.40 0.74 9.52
C TYR A 57 -4.18 0.67 8.62
N GLU A 58 -4.39 0.95 7.34
CA GLU A 58 -3.34 1.35 6.43
C GLU A 58 -3.00 2.84 6.66
N PRO A 59 -1.75 3.28 6.46
CA PRO A 59 -1.40 4.70 6.60
C PRO A 59 -2.28 5.64 5.77
N VAL A 60 -2.67 5.24 4.56
CA VAL A 60 -3.58 6.02 3.70
C VAL A 60 -4.93 6.25 4.39
N GLU A 61 -5.57 5.18 4.89
CA GLU A 61 -6.84 5.28 5.60
C GLU A 61 -6.70 6.17 6.83
N PHE A 62 -5.61 5.97 7.60
CA PHE A 62 -5.40 6.74 8.83
C PHE A 62 -5.20 8.22 8.55
N ILE A 63 -4.37 8.57 7.57
CA ILE A 63 -4.16 9.97 7.19
C ILE A 63 -5.46 10.57 6.65
N TYR A 64 -6.15 9.86 5.78
CA TYR A 64 -7.37 10.35 5.15
C TYR A 64 -8.52 10.54 6.15
N ASP A 65 -8.75 9.54 7.01
CA ASP A 65 -9.91 9.51 7.90
C ASP A 65 -9.72 10.34 9.18
N PHE A 66 -8.48 10.46 9.68
CA PHE A 66 -8.23 11.08 10.99
C PHE A 66 -7.33 12.32 10.96
N MET A 67 -6.56 12.51 9.90
CA MET A 67 -5.56 13.58 9.85
C MET A 67 -5.80 14.59 8.73
N ARG A 68 -6.60 14.26 7.72
CA ARG A 68 -6.82 15.11 6.54
C ARG A 68 -7.19 16.55 6.91
N ASP A 69 -8.12 16.72 7.84
CA ASP A 69 -8.63 18.03 8.25
C ASP A 69 -7.75 18.73 9.30
N ARG A 70 -6.66 18.07 9.74
CA ARG A 70 -5.68 18.58 10.72
C ARG A 70 -4.36 18.95 10.08
N LEU A 71 -4.14 18.58 8.84
CA LEU A 71 -2.92 18.80 8.10
C LEU A 71 -3.16 19.83 6.99
N ASN A 72 -2.24 20.75 6.82
CA ASN A 72 -2.25 21.69 5.70
C ASN A 72 -1.45 21.08 4.54
N PHE A 73 -2.14 20.65 3.49
CA PHE A 73 -1.52 20.08 2.31
C PHE A 73 -1.14 21.18 1.31
N THR A 74 0.11 21.16 0.84
CA THR A 74 0.58 22.04 -0.22
C THR A 74 0.71 21.26 -1.52
N LYS A 75 0.00 21.69 -2.56
CA LYS A 75 0.09 21.05 -3.88
C LYS A 75 1.39 21.40 -4.59
N LEU A 76 2.12 20.37 -4.95
CA LEU A 76 3.28 20.51 -5.82
C LEU A 76 2.88 20.68 -7.29
N PRO A 77 3.63 21.47 -8.07
CA PRO A 77 3.43 21.62 -9.51
C PRO A 77 3.99 20.42 -10.30
N VAL A 78 3.64 19.22 -9.87
CA VAL A 78 4.12 17.95 -10.47
C VAL A 78 2.96 17.05 -10.87
N THR A 79 3.23 16.18 -11.83
CA THR A 79 2.37 15.04 -12.17
C THR A 79 2.93 13.79 -11.50
N VAL A 80 2.13 13.12 -10.70
CA VAL A 80 2.49 11.87 -10.02
C VAL A 80 1.68 10.70 -10.54
N ALA A 81 2.30 9.53 -10.64
CA ALA A 81 1.60 8.29 -10.92
C ALA A 81 1.26 7.56 -9.62
N VAL A 82 0.04 7.07 -9.49
CA VAL A 82 -0.40 6.31 -8.32
C VAL A 82 -0.79 4.90 -8.74
N HIS A 83 -0.24 3.91 -8.06
CA HIS A 83 -0.63 2.52 -8.25
C HIS A 83 -1.32 1.98 -7.00
N SER A 84 -2.61 1.70 -7.11
CA SER A 84 -3.37 0.98 -6.08
C SER A 84 -3.03 -0.50 -6.14
N THR A 85 -2.50 -1.05 -5.05
CA THR A 85 -2.17 -2.48 -5.00
C THR A 85 -3.45 -3.33 -5.03
N CYS A 86 -3.33 -4.60 -5.41
CA CYS A 86 -4.46 -5.52 -5.41
C CYS A 86 -5.10 -5.69 -4.02
N SER A 87 -4.30 -5.58 -2.95
CA SER A 87 -4.80 -5.59 -1.56
C SER A 87 -5.55 -4.30 -1.21
N THR A 88 -5.07 -3.13 -1.65
CA THR A 88 -5.74 -1.84 -1.48
C THR A 88 -7.13 -1.86 -2.12
N THR A 89 -7.22 -2.39 -3.35
CA THR A 89 -8.49 -2.55 -4.05
C THR A 89 -9.44 -3.50 -3.32
N LYS A 90 -8.94 -4.65 -2.83
CA LYS A 90 -9.74 -5.60 -2.04
C LYS A 90 -10.25 -5.01 -0.72
N MET A 91 -9.52 -4.08 -0.12
CA MET A 91 -9.92 -3.38 1.10
C MET A 91 -10.81 -2.16 0.84
N GLY A 92 -11.03 -1.77 -0.42
CA GLY A 92 -11.84 -0.59 -0.78
C GLY A 92 -11.16 0.75 -0.47
N VAL A 93 -9.82 0.81 -0.46
CA VAL A 93 -9.04 1.98 -0.05
C VAL A 93 -8.47 2.76 -1.24
N GLN A 94 -8.65 2.28 -2.47
CA GLN A 94 -8.06 2.86 -3.67
C GLN A 94 -8.42 4.33 -3.89
N ASP A 95 -9.67 4.72 -3.62
CA ASP A 95 -10.13 6.10 -3.83
C ASP A 95 -9.44 7.05 -2.85
N LYS A 96 -9.31 6.66 -1.58
CA LYS A 96 -8.58 7.43 -0.57
C LYS A 96 -7.11 7.62 -0.95
N LEU A 97 -6.48 6.61 -1.56
CA LEU A 97 -5.10 6.69 -2.04
C LEU A 97 -4.95 7.74 -3.15
N VAL A 98 -5.85 7.74 -4.12
CA VAL A 98 -5.85 8.70 -5.24
C VAL A 98 -6.18 10.11 -4.74
N GLU A 99 -7.18 10.24 -3.89
CA GLU A 99 -7.57 11.53 -3.31
C GLU A 99 -6.45 12.12 -2.43
N LEU A 100 -5.78 11.32 -1.60
CA LEU A 100 -4.65 11.78 -0.80
C LEU A 100 -3.50 12.29 -1.69
N ALA A 101 -3.19 11.59 -2.78
CA ALA A 101 -2.22 12.07 -3.75
C ALA A 101 -2.66 13.41 -4.40
N GLY A 102 -3.95 13.57 -4.66
CA GLY A 102 -4.55 14.79 -5.21
C GLY A 102 -4.50 16.00 -4.27
N LEU A 103 -4.36 15.77 -2.96
CA LEU A 103 -4.10 16.85 -2.00
C LEU A 103 -2.66 17.37 -2.09
N CYS A 104 -1.72 16.53 -2.56
CA CYS A 104 -0.29 16.81 -2.55
C CYS A 104 0.29 17.16 -3.94
N ALA A 105 -0.40 16.84 -5.04
CA ALA A 105 0.09 17.06 -6.40
C ALA A 105 -0.96 17.71 -7.29
N ASN A 106 -0.51 18.51 -8.28
CA ASN A 106 -1.42 19.17 -9.20
C ASN A 106 -2.15 18.20 -10.14
N ARG A 107 -1.48 17.11 -10.49
CA ARG A 107 -2.05 16.09 -11.36
C ARG A 107 -1.70 14.69 -10.86
N VAL A 108 -2.72 13.84 -10.77
CA VAL A 108 -2.58 12.43 -10.42
C VAL A 108 -2.96 11.58 -11.61
N VAL A 109 -2.12 10.61 -11.94
CA VAL A 109 -2.34 9.63 -12.99
C VAL A 109 -2.47 8.25 -12.34
N SER A 110 -3.57 7.58 -12.56
CA SER A 110 -3.72 6.16 -12.24
C SER A 110 -3.59 5.37 -13.54
N PRO A 111 -2.45 4.70 -13.80
CA PRO A 111 -2.22 4.01 -15.06
C PRO A 111 -3.30 2.98 -15.35
N ALA A 112 -4.02 3.17 -16.45
CA ALA A 112 -5.06 2.24 -16.88
C ALA A 112 -4.46 0.85 -17.17
N GLN A 113 -5.26 -0.20 -16.98
CA GLN A 113 -4.89 -1.60 -17.24
C GLN A 113 -3.75 -2.16 -16.37
N VAL A 114 -3.30 -1.42 -15.35
CA VAL A 114 -2.28 -1.86 -14.39
C VAL A 114 -2.94 -2.20 -13.06
N THR A 115 -3.56 -3.36 -12.98
CA THR A 115 -4.32 -3.81 -11.80
C THR A 115 -3.48 -4.57 -10.77
N CYS A 116 -2.33 -5.10 -11.19
CA CYS A 116 -1.42 -5.84 -10.33
C CYS A 116 0.02 -5.60 -10.77
N CYS A 117 0.92 -5.43 -9.80
CA CYS A 117 2.35 -5.28 -10.10
C CYS A 117 3.04 -6.60 -10.51
N GLY A 118 2.36 -7.75 -10.41
CA GLY A 118 2.93 -9.06 -10.74
C GLY A 118 4.01 -9.56 -9.78
N TRP A 119 4.30 -8.84 -8.69
CA TRP A 119 5.40 -9.21 -7.78
C TRP A 119 5.08 -10.44 -6.92
N ALA A 120 3.82 -10.62 -6.51
CA ALA A 120 3.35 -11.81 -5.80
C ALA A 120 4.21 -12.20 -4.56
N GLY A 121 4.41 -11.28 -3.63
CA GLY A 121 5.21 -11.49 -2.41
C GLY A 121 6.71 -11.43 -2.67
N ASP A 122 7.42 -12.55 -2.54
CA ASP A 122 8.84 -12.69 -2.82
C ASP A 122 9.14 -13.22 -4.24
N ARG A 123 8.12 -13.64 -4.99
CA ARG A 123 8.29 -14.28 -6.31
C ARG A 123 8.91 -13.36 -7.35
N GLY A 124 8.65 -12.06 -7.27
CA GLY A 124 9.23 -11.09 -8.20
C GLY A 124 10.76 -11.01 -8.16
N PHE A 125 11.40 -11.47 -7.08
CA PHE A 125 12.85 -11.58 -7.03
C PHE A 125 13.40 -12.78 -7.83
N PHE A 126 12.59 -13.83 -8.03
CA PHE A 126 12.99 -15.05 -8.71
C PHE A 126 12.42 -15.14 -10.15
N TYR A 127 11.29 -14.48 -10.39
CA TYR A 127 10.52 -14.54 -11.63
C TYR A 127 10.20 -13.12 -12.13
N PRO A 128 11.20 -12.35 -12.58
CA PRO A 128 11.01 -10.96 -13.01
C PRO A 128 10.05 -10.83 -14.20
N GLU A 129 9.90 -11.88 -15.00
CA GLU A 129 8.95 -11.94 -16.12
C GLU A 129 7.49 -11.79 -15.68
N LEU A 130 7.12 -12.24 -14.49
CA LEU A 130 5.78 -12.04 -13.92
C LEU A 130 5.50 -10.56 -13.68
N ASN A 131 6.50 -9.85 -13.16
CA ASN A 131 6.43 -8.43 -12.91
C ASN A 131 6.40 -7.63 -14.23
N ALA A 132 7.28 -7.97 -15.19
CA ALA A 132 7.29 -7.33 -16.50
C ALA A 132 5.95 -7.53 -17.25
N SER A 133 5.37 -8.72 -17.18
CA SER A 133 4.06 -9.00 -17.77
C SER A 133 2.94 -8.20 -17.10
N GLY A 134 2.88 -8.18 -15.77
CA GLY A 134 1.86 -7.44 -15.01
C GLY A 134 1.92 -5.93 -15.23
N LEU A 135 3.11 -5.40 -15.53
CA LEU A 135 3.38 -3.97 -15.71
C LEU A 135 3.59 -3.55 -17.17
N HIS A 136 3.26 -4.41 -18.12
CA HIS A 136 3.43 -4.14 -19.56
C HIS A 136 2.83 -2.80 -19.99
N TYR A 137 1.67 -2.44 -19.46
CA TYR A 137 0.98 -1.18 -19.78
C TYR A 137 1.37 0.00 -18.88
N LEU A 138 2.30 -0.16 -17.93
CA LEU A 138 2.62 0.90 -16.97
C LEU A 138 3.28 2.10 -17.67
N LYS A 139 4.41 1.88 -18.33
CA LYS A 139 5.20 2.96 -18.93
C LYS A 139 4.43 3.79 -19.97
N PRO A 140 3.66 3.20 -20.89
CA PRO A 140 2.85 3.99 -21.85
C PRO A 140 1.76 4.84 -21.19
N ASN A 141 1.29 4.45 -19.99
CA ASN A 141 0.19 5.11 -19.28
C ASN A 141 0.63 6.07 -18.16
N LEU A 142 1.91 6.45 -18.12
CA LEU A 142 2.40 7.43 -17.13
C LEU A 142 1.99 8.89 -17.43
N HIS A 143 1.68 9.20 -18.68
CA HIS A 143 1.15 10.50 -19.12
C HIS A 143 1.90 11.72 -18.55
N GLY A 144 3.23 11.66 -18.52
CA GLY A 144 4.09 12.74 -18.04
C GLY A 144 4.34 12.74 -16.53
N ALA A 145 3.96 11.68 -15.80
CA ALA A 145 4.34 11.54 -14.41
C ALA A 145 5.85 11.39 -14.26
N THR A 146 6.43 12.13 -13.33
CA THR A 146 7.87 12.15 -13.03
C THR A 146 8.22 11.32 -11.81
N GLU A 147 7.25 11.04 -10.96
CA GLU A 147 7.36 10.22 -9.76
C GLU A 147 6.15 9.32 -9.62
N GLY A 148 6.33 8.19 -8.95
CA GLY A 148 5.27 7.24 -8.67
C GLY A 148 5.09 6.95 -7.18
N TYR A 149 3.85 6.62 -6.78
CA TYR A 149 3.52 6.31 -5.40
C TYR A 149 2.62 5.08 -5.30
N SER A 150 2.86 4.30 -4.26
CA SER A 150 2.08 3.10 -3.94
C SER A 150 2.08 2.86 -2.42
N ASN A 151 1.54 1.76 -1.95
CA ASN A 151 1.42 1.41 -0.54
C ASN A 151 1.87 -0.03 -0.23
N SER A 152 2.78 -0.55 -1.05
CA SER A 152 3.43 -1.84 -0.81
C SER A 152 4.85 -1.82 -1.36
N ARG A 153 5.82 -2.05 -0.49
CA ARG A 153 7.24 -1.95 -0.84
C ARG A 153 7.65 -2.86 -2.00
N THR A 154 7.15 -4.07 -2.04
CA THR A 154 7.47 -5.00 -3.15
C THR A 154 6.86 -4.53 -4.48
N CYS A 155 5.66 -3.94 -4.45
CA CYS A 155 5.08 -3.31 -5.65
C CYS A 155 5.91 -2.09 -6.08
N GLU A 156 6.35 -1.24 -5.16
CA GLU A 156 7.19 -0.06 -5.45
C GLU A 156 8.48 -0.45 -6.17
N ILE A 157 9.13 -1.53 -5.73
CA ILE A 157 10.33 -2.08 -6.39
C ILE A 157 10.01 -2.47 -7.83
N GLY A 158 8.99 -3.29 -8.04
CA GLY A 158 8.61 -3.76 -9.37
C GLY A 158 8.15 -2.64 -10.30
N LEU A 159 7.36 -1.70 -9.76
CA LEU A 159 6.91 -0.52 -10.49
C LEU A 159 8.11 0.34 -10.94
N THR A 160 9.08 0.58 -10.04
CA THR A 160 10.31 1.33 -10.38
C THR A 160 11.09 0.64 -11.48
N MET A 161 11.28 -0.67 -11.41
CA MET A 161 12.04 -1.43 -12.41
C MET A 161 11.41 -1.37 -13.82
N ASN A 162 10.09 -1.26 -13.91
CA ASN A 162 9.37 -1.36 -15.18
C ASN A 162 8.82 -0.02 -15.72
N SER A 163 8.84 1.06 -14.94
CA SER A 163 8.28 2.35 -15.33
C SER A 163 9.30 3.32 -15.92
N GLY A 164 10.53 3.27 -15.44
CA GLY A 164 11.56 4.28 -15.71
C GLY A 164 11.48 5.51 -14.79
N ILE A 165 10.55 5.52 -13.81
CA ILE A 165 10.45 6.53 -12.75
C ILE A 165 10.54 5.86 -11.37
N SER A 166 10.93 6.60 -10.34
CA SER A 166 10.99 6.08 -8.98
C SER A 166 9.60 5.98 -8.37
N TYR A 167 9.23 4.79 -7.88
CA TYR A 167 8.05 4.58 -7.06
C TYR A 167 8.42 4.49 -5.59
N LYS A 168 7.69 5.20 -4.75
CA LYS A 168 7.88 5.30 -3.30
C LYS A 168 6.56 5.04 -2.57
N SER A 169 6.63 4.90 -1.25
CA SER A 169 5.41 4.89 -0.44
C SER A 169 4.70 6.23 -0.54
N ILE A 170 3.37 6.20 -0.66
CA ILE A 170 2.51 7.37 -0.65
C ILE A 170 2.67 8.23 0.61
N VAL A 171 3.11 7.62 1.71
CA VAL A 171 3.37 8.34 2.96
C VAL A 171 4.48 9.39 2.78
N TYR A 172 5.49 9.12 1.95
CA TYR A 172 6.52 10.13 1.66
C TYR A 172 5.93 11.35 0.95
N LEU A 173 5.00 11.16 0.01
CA LEU A 173 4.32 12.28 -0.62
C LEU A 173 3.51 13.08 0.41
N ALA A 174 2.71 12.40 1.22
CA ALA A 174 1.88 13.05 2.23
C ALA A 174 2.70 13.82 3.27
N VAL A 175 3.79 13.22 3.81
CA VAL A 175 4.60 13.83 4.87
C VAL A 175 5.49 14.96 4.37
N SER A 176 6.05 14.85 3.16
CA SER A 176 6.96 15.87 2.62
C SER A 176 6.26 17.21 2.33
N TYR A 177 4.94 17.22 2.20
CA TYR A 177 4.15 18.37 1.74
C TYR A 177 2.97 18.71 2.66
N THR A 178 3.08 18.31 3.93
CA THR A 178 2.15 18.68 4.97
C THR A 178 2.85 19.50 6.05
N HIS A 179 2.16 20.50 6.55
CA HIS A 179 2.55 21.27 7.71
C HIS A 179 1.43 21.19 8.76
N LEU A 180 1.82 21.12 10.05
CA LEU A 180 0.90 21.19 11.17
C LEU A 180 0.36 22.62 11.33
#